data_865d73eeb839adaa3ff7c62af6260075
#
_entry.id   865d73eeb839adaa3ff7c62af6260075
#
_cell.length_a   1.000
_cell.length_b   1.000
_cell.length_c   1.000
_cell.angle_alpha   90.00
_cell.angle_beta   90.00
_cell.angle_gamma   90.00
#
_symmetry.space_group_name_H-M   'P 1'
#
loop_
_entity.id
_entity.type
_entity.pdbx_description
1 polymer ?
#
loop_
_entity_poly.entity_id
_entity_poly.type
_entity_poly.pdbx_seq_one_letter_code
_entity_poly.pdbx_strand_id
1 'polypeptide(L)'
;MHPDRDRLIALAREAGATILQLYRTAGAYEAKADGSPLTAADLRSHQILSTGLLHGWNLPVLSEEQSVDYATRSQWREFWLIDPVDGTKDFLAHNDEFTINIALIRDAQPLIGIVYAPALDEDRKSVV
;
A
#
# COMPACT_ATOMS: atom_id res chain seq x y z
N MET A 1 2.38 -22.21 2.78
CA MET A 1 3.34 -21.59 1.86
C MET A 1 3.37 -20.09 2.09
N HIS A 2 4.56 -19.54 2.27
CA HIS A 2 4.73 -18.10 2.41
C HIS A 2 5.02 -17.47 1.05
N PRO A 3 4.48 -16.28 0.78
CA PRO A 3 4.82 -15.58 -0.44
C PRO A 3 6.29 -15.17 -0.45
N ASP A 4 6.81 -14.98 -1.64
CA ASP A 4 8.19 -14.53 -1.84
C ASP A 4 8.31 -13.08 -1.36
N ARG A 5 9.09 -12.88 -0.30
CA ARG A 5 9.30 -11.55 0.26
C ARG A 5 9.97 -10.59 -0.71
N ASP A 6 10.90 -11.09 -1.50
CA ASP A 6 11.62 -10.24 -2.45
C ASP A 6 10.67 -9.67 -3.50
N ARG A 7 9.71 -10.46 -3.95
CA ARG A 7 8.69 -9.98 -4.88
C ARG A 7 7.79 -8.94 -4.25
N LEU A 8 7.41 -9.13 -2.98
CA LEU A 8 6.61 -8.16 -2.26
C LEU A 8 7.36 -6.85 -2.06
N ILE A 9 8.64 -6.92 -1.72
CA ILE A 9 9.49 -5.75 -1.56
C ILE A 9 9.63 -5.01 -2.89
N ALA A 10 9.88 -5.75 -3.98
CA ALA A 10 9.98 -5.15 -5.30
C ALA A 10 8.69 -4.43 -5.68
N LEU A 11 7.54 -5.02 -5.37
CA LEU A 11 6.24 -4.42 -5.65
C LEU A 11 6.04 -3.14 -4.83
N ALA A 12 6.39 -3.18 -3.55
CA ALA A 12 6.32 -2.01 -2.69
C ALA A 12 7.22 -0.88 -3.20
N ARG A 13 8.41 -1.22 -3.68
CA ARG A 13 9.34 -0.24 -4.25
C ARG A 13 8.84 0.36 -5.55
N GLU A 14 8.19 -0.44 -6.38
CA GLU A 14 7.57 0.07 -7.61
C GLU A 14 6.48 1.10 -7.28
N ALA A 15 5.60 0.78 -6.36
CA ALA A 15 4.57 1.72 -5.92
C ALA A 15 5.21 2.95 -5.28
N GLY A 16 6.24 2.74 -4.47
CA GLY A 16 6.96 3.82 -3.80
C GLY A 16 7.63 4.78 -4.75
N ALA A 17 8.22 4.29 -5.83
CA ALA A 17 8.83 5.15 -6.84
C ALA A 17 7.81 6.09 -7.48
N THR A 18 6.62 5.58 -7.75
CA THR A 18 5.54 6.39 -8.31
C THR A 18 5.06 7.44 -7.32
N ILE A 19 4.89 7.04 -6.05
CA ILE A 19 4.50 7.97 -5.00
C ILE A 19 5.54 9.10 -4.85
N LEU A 20 6.82 8.75 -4.88
CA LEU A 20 7.88 9.74 -4.72
C LEU A 20 7.88 10.80 -5.81
N GLN A 21 7.56 10.42 -7.05
CA GLN A 21 7.46 11.40 -8.13
C GLN A 21 6.41 12.46 -7.80
N LEU A 22 5.26 12.02 -7.32
CA LEU A 22 4.17 12.93 -6.94
C LEU A 22 4.52 13.73 -5.69
N TYR A 23 5.16 13.09 -4.73
CA TYR A 23 5.56 13.70 -3.48
C TYR A 23 6.55 14.85 -3.71
N ARG A 24 7.55 14.62 -4.56
CA ARG A 24 8.59 15.61 -4.81
C ARG A 24 8.12 16.80 -5.63
N THR A 25 7.07 16.63 -6.43
CA THR A 25 6.54 17.70 -7.27
C THR A 25 5.39 18.44 -6.61
N ALA A 26 4.90 17.97 -5.44
CA ALA A 26 3.73 18.54 -4.79
C ALA A 26 4.11 19.66 -3.85
N GLY A 27 3.29 20.71 -3.82
CA GLY A 27 3.32 21.64 -2.70
C GLY A 27 2.51 21.09 -1.54
N ALA A 28 2.95 21.36 -0.32
CA ALA A 28 2.28 20.83 0.88
C ALA A 28 0.83 21.31 1.01
N TYR A 29 0.49 22.39 0.37
CA TYR A 29 -0.85 23.00 0.45
C TYR A 29 -1.86 22.41 -0.55
N GLU A 30 -1.45 21.54 -1.46
CA GLU A 30 -2.32 21.05 -2.52
C GLU A 30 -3.13 19.81 -2.12
N ALA A 31 -3.43 19.71 -0.86
CA ALA A 31 -3.88 18.47 -0.27
C ALA A 31 -5.33 18.11 -0.51
N LYS A 32 -6.17 19.06 -0.89
CA LYS A 32 -7.62 18.90 -0.71
C LYS A 32 -8.46 18.84 -1.96
N ALA A 33 -7.88 19.09 -3.11
CA ALA A 33 -8.65 19.08 -4.36
C ALA A 33 -8.62 17.67 -4.97
N ASP A 34 -9.71 17.29 -5.64
CA ASP A 34 -9.71 16.10 -6.47
C ASP A 34 -8.59 16.23 -7.49
N GLY A 35 -7.86 15.15 -7.69
CA GLY A 35 -6.68 15.17 -8.53
C GLY A 35 -5.45 15.74 -7.87
N SER A 36 -5.50 16.00 -6.56
CA SER A 36 -4.32 16.42 -5.80
C SER A 36 -3.21 15.37 -5.88
N PRO A 37 -1.95 15.75 -5.62
CA PRO A 37 -0.85 14.77 -5.59
C PRO A 37 -1.08 13.64 -4.59
N LEU A 38 -1.69 13.92 -3.45
CA LEU A 38 -2.01 12.86 -2.49
C LEU A 38 -3.04 11.88 -3.06
N THR A 39 -4.12 12.39 -3.66
CA THR A 39 -5.13 11.54 -4.29
C THR A 39 -4.53 10.70 -5.40
N ALA A 40 -3.71 11.30 -6.25
CA ALA A 40 -3.05 10.58 -7.33
C ALA A 40 -2.09 9.51 -6.78
N ALA A 41 -1.36 9.82 -5.70
CA ALA A 41 -0.46 8.87 -5.06
C ALA A 41 -1.22 7.67 -4.52
N ASP A 42 -2.32 7.91 -3.80
CA ASP A 42 -3.17 6.84 -3.28
C ASP A 42 -3.68 5.94 -4.40
N LEU A 43 -4.22 6.52 -5.46
CA LEU A 43 -4.82 5.74 -6.54
C LEU A 43 -3.78 4.95 -7.31
N ARG A 44 -2.64 5.56 -7.64
CA ARG A 44 -1.60 4.87 -8.40
C ARG A 44 -0.94 3.78 -7.59
N SER A 45 -0.66 4.05 -6.32
CA SER A 45 -0.12 3.03 -5.43
C SER A 45 -1.11 1.86 -5.30
N HIS A 46 -2.39 2.16 -5.10
CA HIS A 46 -3.43 1.14 -5.04
C HIS A 46 -3.44 0.27 -6.30
N GLN A 47 -3.39 0.90 -7.48
CA GLN A 47 -3.42 0.17 -8.75
C GLN A 47 -2.21 -0.74 -8.91
N ILE A 48 -1.02 -0.23 -8.61
CA ILE A 48 0.22 -1.01 -8.72
C ILE A 48 0.19 -2.20 -7.76
N LEU A 49 -0.16 -1.95 -6.51
CA LEU A 49 -0.18 -3.00 -5.49
C LEU A 49 -1.25 -4.04 -5.79
N SER A 50 -2.46 -3.59 -6.10
CA SER A 50 -3.58 -4.52 -6.36
C SER A 50 -3.31 -5.38 -7.57
N THR A 51 -2.84 -4.80 -8.66
CA THR A 51 -2.51 -5.53 -9.88
C THR A 51 -1.39 -6.52 -9.63
N GLY A 52 -0.32 -6.08 -8.98
CA GLY A 52 0.83 -6.95 -8.71
C GLY A 52 0.50 -8.10 -7.78
N LEU A 53 -0.29 -7.84 -6.74
CA LEU A 53 -0.68 -8.88 -5.79
C LEU A 53 -1.64 -9.88 -6.43
N LEU A 54 -2.59 -9.41 -7.21
CA LEU A 54 -3.53 -10.29 -7.89
C LEU A 54 -2.82 -11.19 -8.91
N HIS A 55 -1.93 -10.62 -9.71
CA HIS A 55 -1.17 -11.39 -10.68
C HIS A 55 -0.21 -12.39 -10.03
N GLY A 56 0.40 -11.99 -8.91
CA GLY A 56 1.38 -12.83 -8.24
C GLY A 56 0.77 -13.99 -7.46
N TRP A 57 -0.37 -13.78 -6.82
CA TRP A 57 -0.91 -14.73 -5.86
C TRP A 57 -2.39 -15.06 -6.03
N ASN A 58 -3.08 -14.35 -6.89
CA ASN A 58 -4.50 -14.60 -7.21
C ASN A 58 -5.39 -14.67 -5.95
N LEU A 59 -5.18 -13.74 -5.03
CA LEU A 59 -5.98 -13.61 -3.82
C LEU A 59 -6.69 -12.27 -3.81
N PRO A 60 -7.84 -12.15 -3.12
CA PRO A 60 -8.51 -10.87 -3.01
C PRO A 60 -7.62 -9.83 -2.32
N VAL A 61 -7.86 -8.57 -2.64
CA VAL A 61 -7.14 -7.44 -2.04
C VAL A 61 -8.16 -6.52 -1.37
N LEU A 62 -7.95 -6.24 -0.10
CA LEU A 62 -8.70 -5.24 0.65
C LEU A 62 -7.82 -4.00 0.83
N SER A 63 -8.30 -2.86 0.35
CA SER A 63 -7.53 -1.62 0.34
C SER A 63 -8.33 -0.49 0.97
N GLU A 64 -7.62 0.43 1.61
CA GLU A 64 -8.21 1.67 2.10
C GLU A 64 -8.90 2.47 1.00
N GLU A 65 -8.42 2.31 -0.24
CA GLU A 65 -8.95 3.08 -1.38
C GLU A 65 -10.16 2.45 -2.04
N GLN A 66 -10.50 1.22 -1.68
CA GLN A 66 -11.63 0.50 -2.27
C GLN A 66 -12.36 -0.28 -1.20
N SER A 67 -13.56 0.14 -0.88
CA SER A 67 -14.35 -0.55 0.12
C SER A 67 -14.96 -1.83 -0.45
N VAL A 68 -14.99 -2.86 0.39
CA VAL A 68 -15.66 -4.12 0.10
C VAL A 68 -16.61 -4.38 1.25
N ASP A 69 -17.84 -4.74 0.94
CA ASP A 69 -18.83 -4.94 1.98
C ASP A 69 -18.48 -6.13 2.88
N TYR A 70 -18.93 -6.09 4.11
CA TYR A 70 -18.57 -7.11 5.09
C TYR A 70 -19.05 -8.49 4.67
N ALA A 71 -20.22 -8.60 4.07
CA ALA A 71 -20.76 -9.89 3.64
C ALA A 71 -19.84 -10.58 2.64
N THR A 72 -19.21 -9.81 1.74
CA THR A 72 -18.27 -10.36 0.77
C THR A 72 -16.94 -10.69 1.42
N ARG A 73 -16.32 -9.73 2.12
CA ARG A 73 -14.98 -9.93 2.67
C ARG A 73 -14.94 -10.94 3.81
N SER A 74 -16.04 -11.13 4.52
CA SER A 74 -16.10 -12.14 5.58
C SER A 74 -15.99 -13.57 5.06
N GLN A 75 -16.19 -13.79 3.76
CA GLN A 75 -16.00 -15.09 3.12
C GLN A 75 -14.54 -15.37 2.78
N TRP A 76 -13.68 -14.38 2.86
CA TRP A 76 -12.28 -14.53 2.46
C TRP A 76 -11.47 -15.18 3.57
N ARG A 77 -10.96 -16.36 3.30
CA ARG A 77 -10.04 -17.04 4.21
C ARG A 77 -8.65 -16.43 4.13
N GLU A 78 -8.21 -16.10 2.90
CA GLU A 78 -6.92 -15.48 2.66
C GLU A 78 -7.12 -14.24 1.79
N PHE A 79 -6.46 -13.16 2.15
CA PHE A 79 -6.52 -11.94 1.35
C PHE A 79 -5.35 -11.03 1.71
N TRP A 80 -5.06 -10.12 0.80
CA TRP A 80 -4.10 -9.07 1.03
C TRP A 80 -4.81 -7.86 1.60
N LEU A 81 -4.23 -7.29 2.65
CA LEU A 81 -4.67 -6.02 3.23
C LEU A 81 -3.60 -5.00 2.91
N ILE A 82 -3.96 -3.93 2.22
CA ILE A 82 -3.01 -2.90 1.82
C ILE A 82 -3.46 -1.52 2.27
N ASP A 83 -2.48 -0.69 2.60
CA ASP A 83 -2.66 0.74 2.73
C ASP A 83 -1.69 1.39 1.75
N PRO A 84 -2.20 1.91 0.62
CA PRO A 84 -1.34 2.42 -0.45
C PRO A 84 -0.48 3.62 -0.05
N VAL A 85 -0.99 4.49 0.81
CA VAL A 85 -0.22 5.57 1.43
C VAL A 85 -0.73 5.73 2.86
N ASP A 86 0.05 5.28 3.82
CA ASP A 86 -0.23 5.43 5.25
C ASP A 86 0.56 6.62 5.78
N GLY A 87 -0.08 7.43 6.60
CA GLY A 87 0.53 8.66 7.09
C GLY A 87 0.26 9.83 6.15
N THR A 88 -1.02 10.06 5.84
CA THR A 88 -1.39 11.15 4.93
C THR A 88 -0.93 12.52 5.43
N LYS A 89 -0.95 12.72 6.75
CA LYS A 89 -0.43 13.95 7.34
C LYS A 89 1.06 14.12 7.08
N ASP A 90 1.80 13.02 7.14
CA ASP A 90 3.24 13.02 6.87
C ASP A 90 3.53 13.33 5.42
N PHE A 91 2.75 12.76 4.51
CA PHE A 91 2.86 13.07 3.08
C PHE A 91 2.63 14.56 2.84
N LEU A 92 1.55 15.10 3.41
CA LEU A 92 1.19 16.51 3.21
C LEU A 92 2.21 17.46 3.86
N ALA A 93 2.79 17.07 4.98
CA ALA A 93 3.78 17.88 5.67
C ALA A 93 5.19 17.76 5.08
N HIS A 94 5.40 16.88 4.12
CA HIS A 94 6.71 16.62 3.51
C HIS A 94 7.78 16.24 4.55
N ASN A 95 7.40 15.42 5.52
CA ASN A 95 8.35 15.00 6.56
C ASN A 95 8.98 13.63 6.30
N ASP A 96 8.70 13.02 5.14
CA ASP A 96 9.30 11.76 4.67
C ASP A 96 8.89 10.50 5.45
N GLU A 97 7.93 10.59 6.35
CA GLU A 97 7.58 9.46 7.22
C GLU A 97 6.36 8.65 6.76
N PHE A 98 5.78 8.96 5.62
CA PHE A 98 4.67 8.15 5.09
C PHE A 98 5.19 6.79 4.61
N THR A 99 4.30 5.79 4.63
CA THR A 99 4.66 4.41 4.31
C THR A 99 3.64 3.76 3.38
N ILE A 100 4.05 2.63 2.81
CA ILE A 100 3.18 1.69 2.12
C ILE A 100 3.12 0.43 2.99
N ASN A 101 1.92 -0.07 3.25
CA ASN A 101 1.75 -1.27 4.07
C ASN A 101 1.08 -2.37 3.27
N ILE A 102 1.64 -3.58 3.36
CA ILE A 102 1.10 -4.77 2.71
C ILE A 102 1.10 -5.89 3.74
N ALA A 103 -0.03 -6.55 3.93
CA ALA A 103 -0.11 -7.70 4.84
C ALA A 103 -0.90 -8.84 4.20
N LEU A 104 -0.45 -10.06 4.42
CA LEU A 104 -1.22 -11.25 4.06
C LEU A 104 -1.96 -11.72 5.29
N ILE A 105 -3.27 -11.83 5.17
CA ILE A 105 -4.15 -12.30 6.24
C ILE A 105 -4.66 -13.69 5.88
N ARG A 106 -4.57 -14.62 6.81
CA ARG A 106 -5.12 -15.97 6.65
C ARG A 106 -5.82 -16.37 7.94
N ASP A 107 -7.08 -16.81 7.81
CA ASP A 107 -7.89 -17.22 8.97
C ASP A 107 -7.90 -16.12 10.05
N ALA A 108 -8.11 -14.88 9.62
CA ALA A 108 -8.17 -13.70 10.49
C ALA A 108 -6.86 -13.36 11.21
N GLN A 109 -5.73 -13.94 10.77
CA GLN A 109 -4.43 -13.70 11.39
C GLN A 109 -3.42 -13.23 10.36
N PRO A 110 -2.60 -12.23 10.69
CA PRO A 110 -1.55 -11.81 9.77
C PRO A 110 -0.43 -12.86 9.71
N LEU A 111 0.00 -13.20 8.50
CA LEU A 111 1.10 -14.12 8.26
C LEU A 111 2.40 -13.41 7.94
N ILE A 112 2.33 -12.33 7.17
CA ILE A 112 3.49 -11.55 6.78
C ILE A 112 3.04 -10.11 6.62
N GLY A 113 3.89 -9.20 7.01
CA GLY A 113 3.65 -7.78 6.83
C GLY A 113 4.89 -7.10 6.31
N ILE A 114 4.68 -6.13 5.43
CA ILE A 114 5.73 -5.29 4.90
C ILE A 114 5.31 -3.84 5.11
N VAL A 115 6.21 -3.07 5.70
CA VAL A 115 6.09 -1.62 5.82
C VAL A 115 7.29 -1.02 5.11
N TYR A 116 7.04 -0.22 4.11
CA TYR A 116 8.08 0.41 3.32
C TYR A 116 7.91 1.92 3.35
N ALA A 117 8.97 2.63 3.70
CA ALA A 117 9.01 4.09 3.72
C ALA A 117 9.77 4.59 2.49
N PRO A 118 9.07 4.98 1.42
CA PRO A 118 9.73 5.31 0.15
C PRO A 118 10.72 6.47 0.24
N ALA A 119 10.37 7.52 0.95
CA ALA A 119 11.24 8.70 1.05
C ALA A 119 12.50 8.44 1.86
N LEU A 120 12.47 7.44 2.74
CA LEU A 120 13.61 7.02 3.54
C LEU A 120 14.31 5.81 2.94
N ASP A 121 13.72 5.22 1.91
CA ASP A 121 14.18 3.99 1.26
C ASP A 121 14.42 2.86 2.27
N GLU A 122 13.52 2.75 3.24
CA GLU A 122 13.58 1.70 4.25
C GLU A 122 12.44 0.72 4.05
N ASP A 123 12.76 -0.57 4.11
CA ASP A 123 11.74 -1.60 4.16
C ASP A 123 11.82 -2.34 5.49
N ARG A 124 10.66 -2.54 6.08
CA ARG A 124 10.51 -3.32 7.31
C ARG A 124 9.51 -4.43 7.06
N LYS A 125 9.81 -5.60 7.57
CA LYS A 125 8.97 -6.77 7.36
C LYS A 125 8.89 -7.58 8.62
N SER A 126 7.73 -8.17 8.83
CA SER A 126 7.55 -9.09 9.93
C SER A 126 6.79 -10.32 9.47
N VAL A 127 7.07 -11.44 10.12
CA VAL A 127 6.33 -12.68 9.96
C VAL A 127 5.73 -12.99 11.32
N VAL A 128 4.43 -13.16 11.35
CA VAL A 128 3.70 -13.40 12.60
C VAL A 128 3.06 -14.77 12.61
#